data_80371700cadf49a61f4d856ba7742714
#
_entry.id   80371700cadf49a61f4d856ba7742714
#
_cell.length_a   1.000
_cell.length_b   1.000
_cell.length_c   1.000
_cell.angle_alpha   90.00
_cell.angle_beta   90.00
_cell.angle_gamma   90.00
#
_symmetry.space_group_name_H-M   'P 1'
#
loop_
_entity.id
_entity.type
_entity.pdbx_description
1 polymer ?
#
loop_
_entity_poly.entity_id
_entity_poly.type
_entity_poly.pdbx_seq_one_letter_code
_entity_poly.pdbx_strand_id
1 'polypeptide(L)'
;YFKKEAIPWAWEFLTSPEWVGLEPDRLYPSVFAGNETTPADEEAFRIWNEEIGIPKERIFKFGKEDNFWEHGSGPCGPCSEIYYDRGEQYGCGKPGCTVGCDCDRYVEVWNVVFSQFDNDGHNHYTELKQKNIDTGMGLERLACVCQNVGSLFDVDTVMNITHKVSELTGAHYGESLKNDISLRVITDHIRSSTFMICDGILPSNEGRGYVLRRLLRRAARHGKLLGMNEPFLYEVVDTVIHENECQYPELREKQSYITRVVRTEEENFAKTIDGGMKIFADMLAGHKAKGETVFSGADAFKLYDTYGFPIDLTNEMVAEEGMSVDDEAFRQLMQEQKARAREARKALGDLGWAGVEFGKEIPASKFTGYDRFVDEGKIVAIVAEDELRDAVTEGTDAILVLDQTPFYAE
;
A
#
# COMPACT_ATOMS: atom_id res chain seq x y z
N TYR A 1 -21.30 9.51 -21.66
CA TYR A 1 -21.96 9.85 -20.39
C TYR A 1 -20.96 10.55 -19.47
N PHE A 2 -21.49 11.37 -18.56
CA PHE A 2 -20.71 12.15 -17.61
C PHE A 2 -21.50 12.37 -16.32
N LYS A 3 -21.41 13.52 -15.66
CA LYS A 3 -22.07 13.80 -14.36
C LYS A 3 -23.57 13.50 -14.37
N LYS A 4 -24.26 13.91 -15.43
CA LYS A 4 -25.71 13.78 -15.56
C LYS A 4 -26.21 12.33 -15.57
N GLU A 5 -25.39 11.41 -16.05
CA GLU A 5 -25.70 9.99 -16.05
C GLU A 5 -25.12 9.29 -14.83
N ALA A 6 -23.84 9.59 -14.49
CA ALA A 6 -23.11 8.87 -13.45
C ALA A 6 -23.69 9.09 -12.05
N ILE A 7 -24.08 10.32 -11.71
CA ILE A 7 -24.65 10.63 -10.40
C ILE A 7 -25.98 9.90 -10.19
N PRO A 8 -26.97 9.94 -11.12
CA PRO A 8 -28.18 9.15 -10.98
C PRO A 8 -27.95 7.63 -10.92
N TRP A 9 -26.99 7.09 -11.69
CA TRP A 9 -26.66 5.66 -11.63
C TRP A 9 -26.06 5.27 -10.28
N ALA A 10 -25.15 6.08 -9.72
CA ALA A 10 -24.61 5.84 -8.41
C ALA A 10 -25.70 5.88 -7.32
N TRP A 11 -26.61 6.85 -7.41
CA TRP A 11 -27.74 6.95 -6.50
C TRP A 11 -28.68 5.74 -6.60
N GLU A 12 -29.09 5.37 -7.82
CA GLU A 12 -29.93 4.20 -8.06
C GLU A 12 -29.28 2.92 -7.52
N PHE A 13 -27.99 2.70 -7.82
CA PHE A 13 -27.26 1.54 -7.34
C PHE A 13 -27.27 1.43 -5.81
N LEU A 14 -27.04 2.55 -5.11
CA LEU A 14 -26.99 2.54 -3.66
C LEU A 14 -28.38 2.41 -3.01
N THR A 15 -29.43 2.99 -3.61
CA THR A 15 -30.73 3.14 -2.96
C THR A 15 -31.81 2.16 -3.43
N SER A 16 -31.70 1.64 -4.67
CA SER A 16 -32.69 0.68 -5.18
C SER A 16 -32.62 -0.65 -4.44
N PRO A 17 -33.78 -1.20 -4.03
CA PRO A 17 -33.86 -2.55 -3.44
C PRO A 17 -33.39 -3.67 -4.37
N GLU A 18 -33.35 -3.42 -5.68
CA GLU A 18 -32.83 -4.38 -6.68
C GLU A 18 -31.30 -4.48 -6.63
N TRP A 19 -30.63 -3.50 -6.04
CA TRP A 19 -29.18 -3.44 -5.88
C TRP A 19 -28.78 -3.47 -4.41
N VAL A 20 -28.28 -2.36 -3.87
CA VAL A 20 -27.79 -2.30 -2.49
C VAL A 20 -28.91 -2.03 -1.48
N GLY A 21 -29.87 -1.16 -1.82
CA GLY A 21 -31.03 -0.87 -1.00
C GLY A 21 -30.76 -0.07 0.28
N LEU A 22 -29.77 0.82 0.28
CA LEU A 22 -29.50 1.70 1.41
C LEU A 22 -30.62 2.74 1.60
N GLU A 23 -30.83 3.13 2.84
CA GLU A 23 -31.80 4.17 3.21
C GLU A 23 -31.38 5.54 2.64
N PRO A 24 -32.18 6.14 1.71
CA PRO A 24 -31.80 7.41 1.06
C PRO A 24 -31.57 8.56 2.03
N ASP A 25 -32.30 8.57 3.16
CA ASP A 25 -32.19 9.63 4.18
C ASP A 25 -30.90 9.59 4.98
N ARG A 26 -30.14 8.51 4.87
CA ARG A 26 -28.83 8.33 5.51
C ARG A 26 -27.65 8.58 4.59
N LEU A 27 -27.92 8.93 3.32
CA LEU A 27 -26.89 9.24 2.32
C LEU A 27 -26.68 10.75 2.18
N TYR A 28 -25.44 11.17 2.19
CA TYR A 28 -24.98 12.55 2.17
C TYR A 28 -23.92 12.73 1.09
N PRO A 29 -24.23 13.34 -0.06
CA PRO A 29 -23.22 13.63 -1.07
C PRO A 29 -22.41 14.86 -0.71
N SER A 30 -21.15 14.88 -1.18
CA SER A 30 -20.32 16.07 -1.20
C SER A 30 -19.97 16.46 -2.63
N VAL A 31 -19.59 17.73 -2.82
CA VAL A 31 -19.13 18.27 -4.09
C VAL A 31 -18.00 19.27 -3.86
N PHE A 32 -17.22 19.51 -4.90
CA PHE A 32 -16.11 20.44 -4.84
C PHE A 32 -16.57 21.89 -4.64
N ALA A 33 -16.06 22.54 -3.60
CA ALA A 33 -16.39 23.93 -3.24
C ALA A 33 -15.74 24.99 -4.15
N GLY A 34 -14.78 24.58 -4.98
CA GLY A 34 -13.94 25.51 -5.73
C GLY A 34 -12.75 26.03 -4.93
N ASN A 35 -11.80 26.62 -5.62
CA ASN A 35 -10.66 27.35 -5.08
C ASN A 35 -10.25 28.49 -6.00
N GLU A 36 -9.09 29.12 -5.76
CA GLU A 36 -8.60 30.27 -6.56
C GLU A 36 -8.33 29.92 -8.04
N THR A 37 -8.01 28.66 -8.34
CA THR A 37 -7.63 28.19 -9.69
C THR A 37 -8.73 27.42 -10.41
N THR A 38 -9.68 26.87 -9.69
CA THR A 38 -10.72 25.97 -10.26
C THR A 38 -12.07 26.30 -9.65
N PRO A 39 -13.12 26.54 -10.47
CA PRO A 39 -14.46 26.89 -9.97
C PRO A 39 -15.12 25.73 -9.21
N ALA A 40 -16.08 26.08 -8.35
CA ALA A 40 -16.93 25.10 -7.68
C ALA A 40 -17.70 24.22 -8.68
N ASP A 41 -17.97 22.96 -8.31
CA ASP A 41 -18.76 22.06 -9.14
C ASP A 41 -20.27 22.27 -8.95
N GLU A 42 -20.76 23.39 -9.45
CA GLU A 42 -22.20 23.74 -9.36
C GLU A 42 -23.06 22.80 -10.21
N GLU A 43 -22.51 22.13 -11.23
CA GLU A 43 -23.23 21.15 -12.03
C GLU A 43 -23.58 19.90 -11.20
N ALA A 44 -22.59 19.32 -10.52
CA ALA A 44 -22.84 18.19 -9.64
C ALA A 44 -23.78 18.57 -8.49
N PHE A 45 -23.60 19.75 -7.88
CA PHE A 45 -24.51 20.25 -6.84
C PHE A 45 -25.96 20.34 -7.34
N ARG A 46 -26.17 20.89 -8.54
CA ARG A 46 -27.50 21.01 -9.14
C ARG A 46 -28.12 19.64 -9.42
N ILE A 47 -27.37 18.68 -9.96
CA ILE A 47 -27.86 17.34 -10.22
C ILE A 47 -28.30 16.67 -8.91
N TRP A 48 -27.49 16.72 -7.85
CA TRP A 48 -27.87 16.19 -6.55
C TRP A 48 -29.15 16.83 -5.99
N ASN A 49 -29.25 18.18 -6.10
CA ASN A 49 -30.36 18.91 -5.51
C ASN A 49 -31.66 18.83 -6.36
N GLU A 50 -31.54 19.10 -7.66
CA GLU A 50 -32.74 19.27 -8.53
C GLU A 50 -33.19 17.97 -9.21
N GLU A 51 -32.25 17.13 -9.64
CA GLU A 51 -32.56 15.90 -10.38
C GLU A 51 -32.75 14.70 -9.44
N ILE A 52 -31.90 14.54 -8.43
CA ILE A 52 -32.02 13.49 -7.42
C ILE A 52 -33.00 13.90 -6.29
N GLY A 53 -33.10 15.20 -6.00
CA GLY A 53 -34.01 15.74 -4.98
C GLY A 53 -33.46 15.79 -3.56
N ILE A 54 -32.14 15.75 -3.40
CA ILE A 54 -31.52 15.86 -2.08
C ILE A 54 -31.60 17.32 -1.59
N PRO A 55 -32.08 17.57 -0.37
CA PRO A 55 -32.09 18.91 0.21
C PRO A 55 -30.69 19.53 0.26
N LYS A 56 -30.59 20.85 0.00
CA LYS A 56 -29.31 21.58 -0.08
C LYS A 56 -28.45 21.43 1.19
N GLU A 57 -29.09 21.38 2.35
CA GLU A 57 -28.47 21.20 3.66
C GLU A 57 -27.86 19.81 3.88
N ARG A 58 -28.17 18.85 3.00
CA ARG A 58 -27.57 17.51 3.00
C ARG A 58 -26.47 17.35 1.97
N ILE A 59 -26.19 18.36 1.15
CA ILE A 59 -25.13 18.36 0.14
C ILE A 59 -23.96 19.19 0.69
N PHE A 60 -22.84 18.55 0.97
CA PHE A 60 -21.68 19.18 1.56
C PHE A 60 -20.76 19.72 0.46
N LYS A 61 -20.07 20.83 0.76
CA LYS A 61 -19.06 21.42 -0.14
C LYS A 61 -17.70 21.39 0.56
N PHE A 62 -16.76 20.62 0.00
CA PHE A 62 -15.42 20.49 0.54
C PHE A 62 -14.36 21.01 -0.44
N GLY A 63 -13.17 21.24 0.10
CA GLY A 63 -12.03 21.76 -0.65
C GLY A 63 -11.36 20.73 -1.56
N LYS A 64 -10.18 21.10 -2.00
CA LYS A 64 -9.39 20.27 -2.92
C LYS A 64 -8.92 18.96 -2.28
N GLU A 65 -8.74 18.94 -0.96
CA GLU A 65 -8.25 17.75 -0.23
C GLU A 65 -9.25 16.59 -0.29
N ASP A 66 -10.56 16.90 -0.31
CA ASP A 66 -11.61 15.89 -0.28
C ASP A 66 -12.30 15.73 -1.65
N ASN A 67 -12.67 16.84 -2.31
CA ASN A 67 -13.51 16.79 -3.50
C ASN A 67 -12.81 17.19 -4.83
N PHE A 68 -11.50 17.02 -4.91
CA PHE A 68 -10.76 17.17 -6.17
C PHE A 68 -9.66 16.13 -6.28
N TRP A 69 -9.77 15.25 -7.25
CA TRP A 69 -8.79 14.18 -7.46
C TRP A 69 -7.73 14.61 -8.48
N GLU A 70 -6.47 14.47 -8.10
CA GLU A 70 -5.31 14.63 -8.98
C GLU A 70 -4.13 13.76 -8.49
N HIS A 71 -3.27 13.37 -9.41
CA HIS A 71 -2.05 12.63 -9.08
C HIS A 71 -0.87 13.18 -9.91
N GLY A 72 -0.21 14.21 -9.40
CA GLY A 72 0.88 14.89 -10.10
C GLY A 72 0.40 15.59 -11.36
N SER A 73 0.95 15.24 -12.54
CA SER A 73 0.50 15.73 -13.84
C SER A 73 -0.45 14.75 -14.51
N GLY A 74 -1.34 15.27 -15.37
CA GLY A 74 -2.27 14.48 -16.17
C GLY A 74 -3.74 14.72 -15.84
N PRO A 75 -4.65 13.81 -16.27
CA PRO A 75 -6.08 13.95 -16.07
C PRO A 75 -6.45 14.09 -14.60
N CYS A 76 -7.31 15.07 -14.30
CA CYS A 76 -7.76 15.38 -12.95
C CYS A 76 -9.13 16.07 -12.99
N GLY A 77 -9.74 16.28 -11.83
CA GLY A 77 -10.99 17.02 -11.77
C GLY A 77 -11.70 16.91 -10.43
N PRO A 78 -12.83 17.64 -10.30
CA PRO A 78 -13.67 17.58 -9.12
C PRO A 78 -14.25 16.16 -8.96
N CYS A 79 -14.52 15.79 -7.71
CA CYS A 79 -15.21 14.56 -7.41
C CYS A 79 -16.39 14.80 -6.46
N SER A 80 -17.30 13.82 -6.46
CA SER A 80 -18.43 13.78 -5.55
C SER A 80 -18.34 12.50 -4.74
N GLU A 81 -18.19 12.64 -3.45
CA GLU A 81 -18.19 11.52 -2.52
C GLU A 81 -19.58 11.31 -1.95
N ILE A 82 -19.93 10.08 -1.65
CA ILE A 82 -21.21 9.71 -1.07
C ILE A 82 -20.93 9.07 0.29
N TYR A 83 -21.40 9.72 1.35
CA TYR A 83 -21.25 9.28 2.72
C TYR A 83 -22.53 8.63 3.23
N TYR A 84 -22.38 7.63 4.08
CA TYR A 84 -23.49 6.98 4.77
C TYR A 84 -23.41 7.26 6.27
N ASP A 85 -24.50 7.78 6.86
CA ASP A 85 -24.62 7.98 8.30
C ASP A 85 -24.96 6.65 8.99
N ARG A 86 -23.99 6.09 9.69
CA ARG A 86 -24.12 4.83 10.45
C ARG A 86 -24.88 5.00 11.76
N GLY A 87 -25.16 6.24 12.17
CA GLY A 87 -25.86 6.58 13.39
C GLY A 87 -24.95 7.11 14.49
N GLU A 88 -25.56 7.75 15.49
CA GLU A 88 -24.87 8.43 16.57
C GLU A 88 -23.98 7.53 17.42
N GLN A 89 -24.30 6.24 17.51
CA GLN A 89 -23.52 5.24 18.24
C GLN A 89 -22.08 5.07 17.70
N TYR A 90 -21.84 5.45 16.45
CA TYR A 90 -20.52 5.43 15.83
C TYR A 90 -19.84 6.82 15.81
N GLY A 91 -20.53 7.84 16.33
CA GLY A 91 -20.02 9.20 16.36
C GLY A 91 -18.99 9.45 17.46
N CYS A 92 -18.22 10.52 17.30
CA CYS A 92 -17.21 10.94 18.29
C CYS A 92 -17.80 11.53 19.58
N GLY A 93 -19.12 11.70 19.67
CA GLY A 93 -19.79 12.33 20.82
C GLY A 93 -19.53 13.82 20.97
N LYS A 94 -18.82 14.47 20.07
CA LYS A 94 -18.53 15.91 20.09
C LYS A 94 -19.68 16.71 19.49
N PRO A 95 -20.00 17.90 20.03
CA PRO A 95 -20.90 18.82 19.36
C PRO A 95 -20.39 19.18 17.97
N GLY A 96 -21.27 19.16 16.96
CA GLY A 96 -20.91 19.48 15.59
C GLY A 96 -20.35 18.30 14.77
N CYS A 97 -20.47 17.06 15.26
CA CYS A 97 -20.19 15.86 14.47
C CYS A 97 -21.08 15.85 13.22
N THR A 98 -20.45 15.88 12.04
CA THR A 98 -21.11 15.98 10.73
C THR A 98 -20.26 15.25 9.68
N VAL A 99 -20.73 15.21 8.42
CA VAL A 99 -19.94 14.70 7.28
C VAL A 99 -18.58 15.42 7.21
N GLY A 100 -17.51 14.67 6.98
CA GLY A 100 -16.12 15.15 7.05
C GLY A 100 -15.50 15.09 8.46
N CYS A 101 -16.22 14.59 9.48
CA CYS A 101 -15.62 14.27 10.77
C CYS A 101 -14.80 12.96 10.67
N ASP A 102 -13.62 12.94 11.31
CA ASP A 102 -12.71 11.76 11.34
C ASP A 102 -13.26 10.55 12.14
N CYS A 103 -14.51 10.61 12.61
CA CYS A 103 -15.11 9.49 13.33
C CYS A 103 -15.83 8.52 12.39
N ASP A 104 -16.18 7.33 12.94
CA ASP A 104 -16.78 6.23 12.18
C ASP A 104 -18.27 6.41 11.85
N ARG A 105 -18.89 7.57 12.18
CA ARG A 105 -20.31 7.82 11.92
C ARG A 105 -20.61 7.98 10.44
N TYR A 106 -19.91 8.89 9.77
CA TYR A 106 -20.11 9.19 8.35
C TYR A 106 -19.02 8.51 7.54
N VAL A 107 -19.34 7.38 6.93
CA VAL A 107 -18.41 6.60 6.15
C VAL A 107 -18.59 6.93 4.67
N GLU A 108 -17.53 7.39 4.02
CA GLU A 108 -17.48 7.50 2.56
C GLU A 108 -17.59 6.09 1.96
N VAL A 109 -18.68 5.83 1.24
CA VAL A 109 -18.90 4.53 0.57
C VAL A 109 -18.55 4.56 -0.89
N TRP A 110 -18.61 5.72 -1.55
CA TRP A 110 -18.32 5.84 -2.98
C TRP A 110 -17.72 7.21 -3.31
N ASN A 111 -16.73 7.23 -4.22
CA ASN A 111 -16.19 8.45 -4.80
C ASN A 111 -16.37 8.42 -6.33
N VAL A 112 -17.02 9.45 -6.89
CA VAL A 112 -17.23 9.62 -8.32
C VAL A 112 -16.40 10.79 -8.82
N VAL A 113 -15.30 10.50 -9.50
CA VAL A 113 -14.36 11.49 -10.03
C VAL A 113 -14.73 11.89 -11.44
N PHE A 114 -14.80 13.18 -11.70
CA PHE A 114 -15.09 13.77 -12.99
C PHE A 114 -13.81 14.36 -13.60
N SER A 115 -13.01 13.51 -14.24
CA SER A 115 -11.77 13.93 -14.92
C SER A 115 -12.12 14.82 -16.11
N GLN A 116 -12.07 16.12 -15.90
CA GLN A 116 -12.40 17.14 -16.91
C GLN A 116 -11.26 18.10 -17.20
N PHE A 117 -10.18 18.05 -16.44
CA PHE A 117 -8.99 18.87 -16.62
C PHE A 117 -7.76 18.02 -16.82
N ASP A 118 -6.73 18.62 -17.41
CA ASP A 118 -5.37 18.14 -17.50
C ASP A 118 -4.47 19.08 -16.69
N ASN A 119 -3.72 18.55 -15.72
CA ASN A 119 -2.75 19.30 -14.92
C ASN A 119 -1.35 19.13 -15.50
N ASP A 120 -0.67 20.23 -15.81
CA ASP A 120 0.70 20.23 -16.32
C ASP A 120 1.78 19.88 -15.27
N GLY A 121 1.38 19.59 -14.04
CA GLY A 121 2.27 19.34 -12.89
C GLY A 121 2.70 20.61 -12.15
N HIS A 122 2.23 21.79 -12.60
CA HIS A 122 2.49 23.09 -11.98
C HIS A 122 1.22 23.79 -11.52
N ASN A 123 0.13 23.03 -11.34
CA ASN A 123 -1.20 23.52 -10.98
C ASN A 123 -1.86 24.42 -12.04
N HIS A 124 -1.48 24.28 -13.30
CA HIS A 124 -2.21 24.87 -14.40
C HIS A 124 -3.13 23.83 -15.02
N TYR A 125 -4.43 24.13 -15.00
CA TYR A 125 -5.48 23.23 -15.44
C TYR A 125 -6.03 23.67 -16.79
N THR A 126 -6.03 22.76 -17.76
CA THR A 126 -6.67 22.97 -19.06
C THR A 126 -7.82 21.97 -19.23
N GLU A 127 -8.93 22.36 -19.85
CA GLU A 127 -10.03 21.42 -20.08
C GLU A 127 -9.63 20.29 -21.02
N LEU A 128 -9.97 19.06 -20.63
CA LEU A 128 -9.82 17.88 -21.49
C LEU A 128 -10.82 17.97 -22.66
N LYS A 129 -10.34 17.64 -23.85
CA LYS A 129 -11.21 17.53 -25.05
C LYS A 129 -12.28 16.45 -24.86
N GLN A 130 -11.93 15.37 -24.22
CA GLN A 130 -12.85 14.29 -23.86
C GLN A 130 -12.83 14.13 -22.35
N LYS A 131 -13.96 14.39 -21.72
CA LYS A 131 -14.17 14.21 -20.28
C LYS A 131 -14.37 12.74 -19.96
N ASN A 132 -13.90 12.31 -18.81
CA ASN A 132 -13.96 10.92 -18.36
C ASN A 132 -14.53 10.86 -16.94
N ILE A 133 -15.03 9.69 -16.59
CA ILE A 133 -15.40 9.34 -15.22
C ILE A 133 -14.38 8.31 -14.73
N ASP A 134 -13.83 8.58 -13.59
CA ASP A 134 -13.08 7.60 -12.81
C ASP A 134 -13.81 7.45 -11.48
N THR A 135 -14.15 6.21 -11.10
CA THR A 135 -14.95 6.01 -9.90
C THR A 135 -14.47 4.80 -9.13
N GLY A 136 -14.49 4.93 -7.80
CA GLY A 136 -14.08 3.89 -6.88
C GLY A 136 -15.01 3.81 -5.68
N MET A 137 -15.30 2.58 -5.27
CA MET A 137 -16.10 2.26 -4.09
C MET A 137 -15.34 1.29 -3.20
N GLY A 138 -15.25 1.59 -1.91
CA GLY A 138 -14.63 0.68 -0.94
C GLY A 138 -15.55 -0.51 -0.69
N LEU A 139 -15.18 -1.70 -1.18
CA LEU A 139 -15.99 -2.91 -1.01
C LEU A 139 -16.25 -3.19 0.48
N GLU A 140 -15.20 -3.15 1.30
CA GLU A 140 -15.31 -3.40 2.74
C GLU A 140 -16.09 -2.30 3.47
N ARG A 141 -16.00 -1.05 3.01
CA ARG A 141 -16.81 0.06 3.56
C ARG A 141 -18.30 -0.18 3.28
N LEU A 142 -18.65 -0.52 2.05
CA LEU A 142 -20.01 -0.85 1.69
C LEU A 142 -20.50 -2.11 2.42
N ALA A 143 -19.70 -3.17 2.48
CA ALA A 143 -20.03 -4.38 3.21
C ALA A 143 -20.25 -4.11 4.71
N CYS A 144 -19.42 -3.27 5.33
CA CYS A 144 -19.56 -2.86 6.72
C CYS A 144 -20.91 -2.17 6.98
N VAL A 145 -21.36 -1.31 6.06
CA VAL A 145 -22.65 -0.66 6.12
C VAL A 145 -23.80 -1.67 5.93
N CYS A 146 -23.72 -2.53 4.92
CA CYS A 146 -24.76 -3.52 4.60
C CYS A 146 -24.92 -4.58 5.69
N GLN A 147 -23.79 -5.03 6.28
CA GLN A 147 -23.78 -6.01 7.37
C GLN A 147 -24.06 -5.36 8.74
N ASN A 148 -24.08 -4.02 8.80
CA ASN A 148 -24.28 -3.25 10.03
C ASN A 148 -23.31 -3.66 11.16
N VAL A 149 -22.03 -3.84 10.82
CA VAL A 149 -20.97 -4.23 11.77
C VAL A 149 -20.16 -3.04 12.25
N GLY A 150 -19.43 -3.20 13.35
CA GLY A 150 -18.75 -2.10 14.06
C GLY A 150 -17.58 -1.49 13.31
N SER A 151 -16.83 -2.32 12.60
CA SER A 151 -15.57 -1.97 11.93
C SER A 151 -15.46 -2.68 10.59
N LEU A 152 -14.59 -2.17 9.72
CA LEU A 152 -14.20 -2.87 8.48
C LEU A 152 -13.60 -4.26 8.77
N PHE A 153 -12.97 -4.43 9.93
CA PHE A 153 -12.42 -5.70 10.38
C PHE A 153 -13.47 -6.70 10.84
N ASP A 154 -14.71 -6.26 11.06
CA ASP A 154 -15.83 -7.11 11.47
C ASP A 154 -16.65 -7.60 10.27
N VAL A 155 -16.29 -7.17 9.03
CA VAL A 155 -16.86 -7.72 7.80
C VAL A 155 -16.49 -9.18 7.67
N ASP A 156 -17.44 -10.02 7.24
CA ASP A 156 -17.35 -11.48 7.24
C ASP A 156 -16.04 -12.03 6.63
N THR A 157 -15.70 -11.64 5.41
CA THR A 157 -14.49 -12.10 4.72
C THR A 157 -13.20 -11.67 5.42
N VAL A 158 -13.18 -10.48 6.04
CA VAL A 158 -12.03 -9.98 6.82
C VAL A 158 -11.96 -10.67 8.17
N MET A 159 -13.13 -10.87 8.82
CA MET A 159 -13.23 -11.56 10.11
C MET A 159 -12.75 -12.99 10.03
N ASN A 160 -12.98 -13.71 8.93
CA ASN A 160 -12.47 -15.07 8.74
C ASN A 160 -10.94 -15.13 8.79
N ILE A 161 -10.27 -14.12 8.22
CA ILE A 161 -8.80 -13.99 8.32
C ILE A 161 -8.39 -13.69 9.77
N THR A 162 -9.09 -12.77 10.44
CA THR A 162 -8.85 -12.45 11.87
C THR A 162 -9.04 -13.66 12.75
N HIS A 163 -10.06 -14.48 12.51
CA HIS A 163 -10.29 -15.74 13.24
C HIS A 163 -9.13 -16.73 13.04
N LYS A 164 -8.58 -16.83 11.82
CA LYS A 164 -7.40 -17.67 11.58
C LYS A 164 -6.19 -17.20 12.35
N VAL A 165 -5.96 -15.89 12.39
CA VAL A 165 -4.88 -15.29 13.21
C VAL A 165 -5.12 -15.55 14.70
N SER A 166 -6.36 -15.41 15.19
CA SER A 166 -6.75 -15.72 16.57
C SER A 166 -6.49 -17.20 16.93
N GLU A 167 -6.86 -18.11 16.03
CA GLU A 167 -6.60 -19.56 16.22
C GLU A 167 -5.11 -19.85 16.39
N LEU A 168 -4.26 -19.29 15.53
CA LEU A 168 -2.82 -19.52 15.57
C LEU A 168 -2.13 -18.88 16.78
N THR A 169 -2.57 -17.69 17.18
CA THR A 169 -1.93 -16.93 18.27
C THR A 169 -2.51 -17.24 19.64
N GLY A 170 -3.71 -17.83 19.71
CA GLY A 170 -4.47 -18.02 20.96
C GLY A 170 -5.04 -16.72 21.54
N ALA A 171 -4.91 -15.58 20.86
CA ALA A 171 -5.52 -14.32 21.26
C ALA A 171 -6.95 -14.22 20.70
N HIS A 172 -7.90 -13.72 21.50
CA HIS A 172 -9.29 -13.59 21.09
C HIS A 172 -9.64 -12.15 20.77
N TYR A 173 -10.24 -11.94 19.58
CA TYR A 173 -10.71 -10.64 19.15
C TYR A 173 -11.90 -10.18 20.00
N GLY A 174 -11.87 -8.91 20.46
CA GLY A 174 -12.86 -8.32 21.33
C GLY A 174 -12.59 -8.45 22.84
N GLU A 175 -11.53 -9.16 23.27
CA GLU A 175 -11.18 -9.29 24.69
C GLU A 175 -10.36 -8.10 25.20
N SER A 176 -9.47 -7.56 24.40
CA SER A 176 -8.67 -6.40 24.79
C SER A 176 -8.28 -5.55 23.59
N LEU A 177 -8.34 -4.23 23.74
CA LEU A 177 -7.95 -3.29 22.69
C LEU A 177 -6.53 -3.54 22.18
N LYS A 178 -5.60 -3.90 23.04
CA LYS A 178 -4.21 -4.18 22.68
C LYS A 178 -4.09 -5.41 21.76
N ASN A 179 -4.81 -6.47 22.07
CA ASN A 179 -4.84 -7.67 21.23
C ASN A 179 -5.57 -7.40 19.91
N ASP A 180 -6.68 -6.66 19.97
CA ASP A 180 -7.45 -6.32 18.77
C ASP A 180 -6.64 -5.51 17.78
N ILE A 181 -5.84 -4.54 18.24
CA ILE A 181 -4.92 -3.79 17.39
C ILE A 181 -3.95 -4.75 16.69
N SER A 182 -3.33 -5.67 17.43
CA SER A 182 -2.38 -6.62 16.85
C SER A 182 -3.05 -7.57 15.86
N LEU A 183 -4.22 -8.10 16.17
CA LEU A 183 -4.99 -8.96 15.29
C LEU A 183 -5.40 -8.24 13.99
N ARG A 184 -5.84 -6.98 14.09
CA ARG A 184 -6.18 -6.15 12.93
C ARG A 184 -4.97 -5.87 12.05
N VAL A 185 -3.84 -5.48 12.66
CA VAL A 185 -2.59 -5.24 11.92
C VAL A 185 -2.14 -6.47 11.15
N ILE A 186 -2.14 -7.63 11.80
CA ILE A 186 -1.75 -8.89 11.14
C ILE A 186 -2.69 -9.20 9.99
N THR A 187 -4.01 -9.12 10.21
CA THR A 187 -5.05 -9.39 9.21
C THR A 187 -4.90 -8.50 7.98
N ASP A 188 -4.79 -7.17 8.17
CA ASP A 188 -4.62 -6.20 7.10
C ASP A 188 -3.34 -6.46 6.30
N HIS A 189 -2.24 -6.64 7.00
CA HIS A 189 -0.92 -6.75 6.38
C HIS A 189 -0.72 -8.06 5.64
N ILE A 190 -1.20 -9.18 6.17
CA ILE A 190 -1.07 -10.46 5.47
C ILE A 190 -1.99 -10.52 4.23
N ARG A 191 -3.19 -9.93 4.32
CA ARG A 191 -4.08 -9.79 3.16
C ARG A 191 -3.40 -8.98 2.06
N SER A 192 -2.94 -7.76 2.37
CA SER A 192 -2.24 -6.89 1.42
C SER A 192 -0.99 -7.54 0.85
N SER A 193 -0.17 -8.18 1.69
CA SER A 193 1.06 -8.87 1.26
C SER A 193 0.80 -10.03 0.31
N THR A 194 -0.27 -10.80 0.55
CA THR A 194 -0.68 -11.92 -0.31
C THR A 194 -0.98 -11.44 -1.74
N PHE A 195 -1.73 -10.34 -1.89
CA PHE A 195 -2.01 -9.74 -3.18
C PHE A 195 -0.77 -9.13 -3.83
N MET A 196 0.04 -8.38 -3.08
CA MET A 196 1.28 -7.79 -3.61
C MET A 196 2.22 -8.85 -4.18
N ILE A 197 2.39 -9.99 -3.50
CA ILE A 197 3.23 -11.09 -3.97
C ILE A 197 2.60 -11.76 -5.20
N CYS A 198 1.28 -11.93 -5.22
CA CYS A 198 0.57 -12.43 -6.40
C CYS A 198 0.82 -11.56 -7.63
N ASP A 199 0.88 -10.25 -7.45
CA ASP A 199 1.17 -9.27 -8.50
C ASP A 199 2.68 -9.15 -8.85
N GLY A 200 3.51 -10.02 -8.27
CA GLY A 200 4.93 -10.14 -8.60
C GLY A 200 5.87 -9.24 -7.80
N ILE A 201 5.39 -8.60 -6.72
CA ILE A 201 6.26 -7.82 -5.84
C ILE A 201 6.99 -8.75 -4.88
N LEU A 202 8.30 -8.57 -4.76
CA LEU A 202 9.15 -9.29 -3.81
C LEU A 202 9.69 -8.36 -2.72
N PRO A 203 9.89 -8.85 -1.48
CA PRO A 203 10.48 -8.05 -0.42
C PRO A 203 11.87 -7.54 -0.80
N SER A 204 12.11 -6.25 -0.70
CA SER A 204 13.38 -5.61 -1.01
C SER A 204 13.68 -4.43 -0.07
N ASN A 205 14.83 -3.77 -0.26
CA ASN A 205 15.21 -2.60 0.53
C ASN A 205 14.74 -1.28 -0.07
N GLU A 206 14.19 -1.29 -1.28
CA GLU A 206 13.79 -0.08 -2.02
C GLU A 206 12.47 -0.30 -2.77
N GLY A 207 11.83 0.82 -3.15
CA GLY A 207 10.63 0.83 -3.97
C GLY A 207 9.45 0.06 -3.40
N ARG A 208 8.68 -0.59 -4.26
CA ARG A 208 7.48 -1.36 -3.87
C ARG A 208 7.79 -2.54 -2.96
N GLY A 209 8.92 -3.20 -3.17
CA GLY A 209 9.35 -4.33 -2.35
C GLY A 209 9.70 -3.93 -0.91
N TYR A 210 10.14 -2.68 -0.68
CA TYR A 210 10.32 -2.15 0.68
C TYR A 210 8.97 -2.05 1.42
N VAL A 211 7.93 -1.60 0.74
CA VAL A 211 6.58 -1.54 1.33
C VAL A 211 6.10 -2.93 1.76
N LEU A 212 6.25 -3.93 0.88
CA LEU A 212 5.91 -5.32 1.20
C LEU A 212 6.71 -5.84 2.41
N ARG A 213 8.04 -5.63 2.41
CA ARG A 213 8.90 -6.02 3.53
C ARG A 213 8.45 -5.37 4.84
N ARG A 214 8.13 -4.09 4.82
CA ARG A 214 7.63 -3.34 5.98
C ARG A 214 6.34 -3.95 6.52
N LEU A 215 5.37 -4.27 5.67
CA LEU A 215 4.09 -4.87 6.08
C LEU A 215 4.33 -6.24 6.74
N LEU A 216 5.12 -7.13 6.12
CA LEU A 216 5.40 -8.45 6.67
C LEU A 216 6.14 -8.38 8.02
N ARG A 217 7.13 -7.50 8.16
CA ARG A 217 7.89 -7.35 9.41
C ARG A 217 7.05 -6.72 10.51
N ARG A 218 6.18 -5.77 10.18
CA ARG A 218 5.23 -5.20 11.14
C ARG A 218 4.24 -6.26 11.61
N ALA A 219 3.69 -7.06 10.74
CA ALA A 219 2.81 -8.17 11.10
C ALA A 219 3.54 -9.21 12.00
N ALA A 220 4.77 -9.58 11.66
CA ALA A 220 5.59 -10.49 12.47
C ALA A 220 5.86 -9.95 13.88
N ARG A 221 6.15 -8.65 14.02
CA ARG A 221 6.28 -8.01 15.34
C ARG A 221 4.98 -8.10 16.14
N HIS A 222 3.83 -7.81 15.52
CA HIS A 222 2.54 -7.94 16.21
C HIS A 222 2.25 -9.40 16.61
N GLY A 223 2.70 -10.37 15.83
CA GLY A 223 2.69 -11.79 16.25
C GLY A 223 3.50 -12.01 17.53
N LYS A 224 4.71 -11.45 17.63
CA LYS A 224 5.51 -11.47 18.87
C LYS A 224 4.78 -10.84 20.07
N LEU A 225 4.08 -9.72 19.87
CA LEU A 225 3.28 -9.09 20.93
C LEU A 225 2.12 -9.98 21.42
N LEU A 226 1.61 -10.86 20.55
CA LEU A 226 0.60 -11.87 20.88
C LEU A 226 1.21 -13.18 21.41
N GLY A 227 2.55 -13.27 21.57
CA GLY A 227 3.23 -14.43 22.15
C GLY A 227 3.75 -15.46 21.15
N MET A 228 3.66 -15.18 19.84
CA MET A 228 4.20 -16.09 18.82
C MET A 228 5.73 -16.12 18.87
N ASN A 229 6.32 -17.30 18.94
CA ASN A 229 7.77 -17.48 18.95
C ASN A 229 8.31 -17.98 17.60
N GLU A 230 7.47 -18.64 16.82
CA GLU A 230 7.80 -19.21 15.51
C GLU A 230 7.09 -18.45 14.39
N PRO A 231 7.61 -18.47 13.15
CA PRO A 231 6.91 -17.97 11.98
C PRO A 231 5.55 -18.62 11.80
N PHE A 232 4.52 -17.83 11.50
CA PHE A 232 3.14 -18.30 11.37
C PHE A 232 2.34 -17.58 10.28
N LEU A 233 2.79 -16.41 9.82
CA LEU A 233 2.05 -15.58 8.83
C LEU A 233 1.75 -16.37 7.56
N TYR A 234 2.67 -17.24 7.15
CA TYR A 234 2.50 -18.08 5.96
C TYR A 234 1.31 -19.05 6.05
N GLU A 235 0.89 -19.43 7.28
CA GLU A 235 -0.28 -20.29 7.50
C GLU A 235 -1.61 -19.55 7.31
N VAL A 236 -1.60 -18.22 7.42
CA VAL A 236 -2.77 -17.36 7.18
C VAL A 236 -3.04 -17.15 5.69
N VAL A 237 -2.03 -17.31 4.84
CA VAL A 237 -2.10 -17.07 3.38
C VAL A 237 -3.24 -17.88 2.73
N ASP A 238 -3.42 -19.15 3.11
CA ASP A 238 -4.48 -19.99 2.54
C ASP A 238 -5.88 -19.44 2.84
N THR A 239 -6.10 -18.93 4.06
CA THR A 239 -7.38 -18.28 4.41
C THR A 239 -7.61 -17.02 3.59
N VAL A 240 -6.58 -16.18 3.41
CA VAL A 240 -6.68 -15.00 2.53
C VAL A 240 -7.06 -15.40 1.10
N ILE A 241 -6.44 -16.44 0.59
CA ILE A 241 -6.73 -16.96 -0.76
C ILE A 241 -8.17 -17.47 -0.82
N HIS A 242 -8.59 -18.28 0.13
CA HIS A 242 -9.96 -18.85 0.17
C HIS A 242 -11.03 -17.75 0.12
N GLU A 243 -10.86 -16.69 0.89
CA GLU A 243 -11.82 -15.57 0.94
C GLU A 243 -11.87 -14.73 -0.35
N ASN A 244 -10.87 -14.85 -1.22
CA ASN A 244 -10.73 -13.98 -2.39
C ASN A 244 -10.66 -14.73 -3.73
N GLU A 245 -10.41 -16.04 -3.76
CA GLU A 245 -10.16 -16.82 -4.99
C GLU A 245 -11.31 -16.84 -5.97
N CYS A 246 -12.55 -16.60 -5.51
CA CYS A 246 -13.72 -16.53 -6.38
C CYS A 246 -13.57 -15.39 -7.42
N GLN A 247 -12.99 -14.26 -7.03
CA GLN A 247 -12.76 -13.10 -7.91
C GLN A 247 -11.32 -13.04 -8.43
N TYR A 248 -10.38 -13.63 -7.72
CA TYR A 248 -8.94 -13.62 -8.00
C TYR A 248 -8.37 -15.04 -8.03
N PRO A 249 -8.74 -15.87 -9.03
CA PRO A 249 -8.31 -17.27 -9.10
C PRO A 249 -6.79 -17.44 -9.17
N GLU A 250 -6.06 -16.45 -9.67
CA GLU A 250 -4.60 -16.41 -9.71
C GLU A 250 -3.95 -16.52 -8.32
N LEU A 251 -4.64 -16.12 -7.27
CA LEU A 251 -4.16 -16.32 -5.90
C LEU A 251 -3.98 -17.81 -5.58
N ARG A 252 -4.96 -18.63 -5.97
CA ARG A 252 -4.90 -20.09 -5.77
C ARG A 252 -3.82 -20.73 -6.64
N GLU A 253 -3.69 -20.29 -7.87
CA GLU A 253 -2.67 -20.78 -8.80
C GLU A 253 -1.24 -20.53 -8.28
N LYS A 254 -1.02 -19.37 -7.63
CA LYS A 254 0.29 -18.96 -7.09
C LYS A 254 0.48 -19.24 -5.61
N GLN A 255 -0.44 -19.96 -4.95
CA GLN A 255 -0.44 -20.19 -3.49
C GLN A 255 0.93 -20.65 -2.96
N SER A 256 1.50 -21.68 -3.56
CA SER A 256 2.78 -22.23 -3.10
C SER A 256 3.94 -21.24 -3.19
N TYR A 257 3.90 -20.39 -4.21
CA TYR A 257 4.87 -19.30 -4.37
C TYR A 257 4.69 -18.22 -3.32
N ILE A 258 3.46 -17.73 -3.12
CA ILE A 258 3.12 -16.69 -2.14
C ILE A 258 3.52 -17.17 -0.73
N THR A 259 3.07 -18.36 -0.34
CA THR A 259 3.38 -18.97 0.98
C THR A 259 4.90 -19.03 1.23
N ARG A 260 5.67 -19.45 0.21
CA ARG A 260 7.13 -19.52 0.32
C ARG A 260 7.78 -18.15 0.51
N VAL A 261 7.33 -17.12 -0.22
CA VAL A 261 7.88 -15.76 -0.10
C VAL A 261 7.59 -15.19 1.29
N VAL A 262 6.34 -15.30 1.77
CA VAL A 262 5.96 -14.86 3.12
C VAL A 262 6.80 -15.55 4.17
N ARG A 263 6.87 -16.90 4.12
CA ARG A 263 7.62 -17.70 5.06
C ARG A 263 9.11 -17.32 5.09
N THR A 264 9.72 -17.18 3.93
CA THR A 264 11.16 -16.83 3.82
C THR A 264 11.46 -15.46 4.45
N GLU A 265 10.63 -14.44 4.19
CA GLU A 265 10.85 -13.11 4.77
C GLU A 265 10.60 -13.12 6.29
N GLU A 266 9.59 -13.86 6.76
CA GLU A 266 9.30 -14.03 8.19
C GLU A 266 10.42 -14.76 8.92
N GLU A 267 10.91 -15.89 8.38
CA GLU A 267 12.05 -16.65 8.92
C GLU A 267 13.33 -15.80 8.96
N ASN A 268 13.58 -14.98 7.94
CA ASN A 268 14.73 -14.09 7.92
C ASN A 268 14.63 -12.99 9.00
N PHE A 269 13.46 -12.45 9.22
CA PHE A 269 13.25 -11.45 10.26
C PHE A 269 13.26 -12.08 11.66
N ALA A 270 12.76 -13.31 11.83
CA ALA A 270 12.78 -14.05 13.08
C ALA A 270 14.20 -14.23 13.65
N LYS A 271 15.22 -14.31 12.78
CA LYS A 271 16.64 -14.42 13.20
C LYS A 271 17.17 -13.18 13.93
N THR A 272 16.57 -12.02 13.68
CA THR A 272 17.07 -10.73 14.17
C THR A 272 16.10 -10.01 15.10
N ILE A 273 14.79 -10.34 15.05
CA ILE A 273 13.76 -9.60 15.78
C ILE A 273 13.97 -9.63 17.30
N ASP A 274 14.29 -10.78 17.89
CA ASP A 274 14.46 -10.90 19.34
C ASP A 274 15.69 -10.10 19.83
N GLY A 275 16.78 -10.17 19.08
CA GLY A 275 17.98 -9.34 19.31
C GLY A 275 17.68 -7.85 19.16
N GLY A 276 16.95 -7.48 18.12
CA GLY A 276 16.55 -6.10 17.86
C GLY A 276 15.61 -5.53 18.92
N MET A 277 14.62 -6.29 19.36
CA MET A 277 13.72 -5.90 20.46
C MET A 277 14.47 -5.68 21.78
N LYS A 278 15.41 -6.56 22.10
CA LYS A 278 16.25 -6.40 23.30
C LYS A 278 17.11 -5.13 23.22
N ILE A 279 17.81 -4.94 22.10
CA ILE A 279 18.64 -3.74 21.90
C ILE A 279 17.77 -2.47 21.90
N PHE A 280 16.59 -2.50 21.30
CA PHE A 280 15.64 -1.37 21.36
C PHE A 280 15.28 -1.02 22.81
N ALA A 281 14.94 -2.03 23.63
CA ALA A 281 14.60 -1.80 25.04
C ALA A 281 15.77 -1.18 25.81
N ASP A 282 17.00 -1.65 25.58
CA ASP A 282 18.21 -1.11 26.23
C ASP A 282 18.48 0.35 25.80
N MET A 283 18.37 0.65 24.49
CA MET A 283 18.52 2.01 23.96
C MET A 283 17.45 2.96 24.53
N LEU A 284 16.18 2.51 24.51
CA LEU A 284 15.05 3.28 25.04
C LEU A 284 15.23 3.60 26.53
N ALA A 285 15.65 2.60 27.32
CA ALA A 285 15.96 2.81 28.74
C ALA A 285 17.08 3.84 28.94
N GLY A 286 18.10 3.82 28.08
CA GLY A 286 19.18 4.78 28.07
C GLY A 286 18.71 6.22 27.80
N HIS A 287 17.85 6.42 26.80
CA HIS A 287 17.25 7.72 26.49
C HIS A 287 16.35 8.23 27.64
N LYS A 288 15.48 7.36 28.17
CA LYS A 288 14.60 7.70 29.30
C LYS A 288 15.38 8.08 30.56
N ALA A 289 16.48 7.37 30.86
CA ALA A 289 17.34 7.68 32.02
C ALA A 289 17.99 9.07 31.94
N LYS A 290 18.21 9.58 30.72
CA LYS A 290 18.73 10.94 30.49
C LYS A 290 17.62 12.00 30.42
N GLY A 291 16.35 11.60 30.51
CA GLY A 291 15.20 12.50 30.36
C GLY A 291 14.97 12.97 28.91
N GLU A 292 15.50 12.25 27.94
CA GLU A 292 15.34 12.55 26.52
C GLU A 292 13.94 12.12 26.05
N THR A 293 13.32 12.94 25.20
CA THR A 293 12.01 12.68 24.58
C THR A 293 12.14 12.31 23.10
N VAL A 294 13.36 12.32 22.59
CA VAL A 294 13.69 11.99 21.20
C VAL A 294 14.66 10.82 21.18
N PHE A 295 14.29 9.77 20.50
CA PHE A 295 15.12 8.60 20.22
C PHE A 295 16.12 8.94 19.10
N SER A 296 17.40 8.65 19.29
CA SER A 296 18.42 9.12 18.36
C SER A 296 18.30 8.47 16.97
N GLY A 297 18.53 9.26 15.92
CA GLY A 297 18.58 8.74 14.55
C GLY A 297 19.68 7.70 14.33
N ALA A 298 20.78 7.75 15.10
CA ALA A 298 21.84 6.74 15.06
C ALA A 298 21.38 5.39 15.60
N ASP A 299 20.63 5.38 16.71
CA ASP A 299 20.07 4.16 17.28
C ASP A 299 18.99 3.57 16.35
N ALA A 300 18.12 4.42 15.77
CA ALA A 300 17.15 4.01 14.77
C ALA A 300 17.83 3.42 13.52
N PHE A 301 18.92 4.04 13.06
CA PHE A 301 19.72 3.52 11.94
C PHE A 301 20.37 2.17 12.27
N LYS A 302 20.87 1.98 13.48
CA LYS A 302 21.43 0.69 13.92
C LYS A 302 20.36 -0.42 13.93
N LEU A 303 19.15 -0.12 14.40
CA LEU A 303 18.02 -1.05 14.33
C LEU A 303 17.67 -1.41 12.88
N TYR A 304 17.69 -0.43 11.98
CA TYR A 304 17.44 -0.64 10.56
C TYR A 304 18.54 -1.49 9.88
N ASP A 305 19.78 -1.07 10.01
CA ASP A 305 20.92 -1.64 9.27
C ASP A 305 21.32 -3.04 9.79
N THR A 306 21.33 -3.22 11.10
CA THR A 306 21.81 -4.46 11.73
C THR A 306 20.70 -5.47 12.00
N TYR A 307 19.55 -5.00 12.44
CA TYR A 307 18.44 -5.88 12.87
C TYR A 307 17.28 -5.92 11.88
N GLY A 308 17.33 -5.12 10.81
CA GLY A 308 16.33 -5.12 9.76
C GLY A 308 14.99 -4.53 10.18
N PHE A 309 14.96 -3.63 11.18
CA PHE A 309 13.75 -2.92 11.59
C PHE A 309 13.48 -1.78 10.61
N PRO A 310 12.39 -1.81 9.82
CA PRO A 310 12.00 -0.65 9.03
C PRO A 310 11.84 0.58 9.92
N ILE A 311 12.20 1.76 9.42
CA ILE A 311 12.13 2.99 10.22
C ILE A 311 10.71 3.26 10.75
N ASP A 312 9.68 2.97 9.95
CA ASP A 312 8.29 3.12 10.38
C ASP A 312 7.95 2.23 11.58
N LEU A 313 8.52 1.01 11.64
CA LEU A 313 8.37 0.11 12.77
C LEU A 313 9.06 0.68 14.02
N THR A 314 10.25 1.25 13.86
CA THR A 314 10.96 1.91 14.96
C THR A 314 10.19 3.13 15.44
N ASN A 315 9.65 3.96 14.53
CA ASN A 315 8.81 5.11 14.88
C ASN A 315 7.57 4.70 15.67
N GLU A 316 6.89 3.64 15.26
CA GLU A 316 5.73 3.09 16.00
C GLU A 316 6.11 2.66 17.41
N MET A 317 7.19 1.87 17.55
CA MET A 317 7.67 1.38 18.85
C MET A 317 8.07 2.52 19.79
N VAL A 318 8.71 3.56 19.25
CA VAL A 318 9.13 4.76 20.01
C VAL A 318 7.92 5.59 20.42
N ALA A 319 6.92 5.73 19.54
CA ALA A 319 5.68 6.46 19.81
C ALA A 319 4.81 5.77 20.87
N GLU A 320 4.77 4.43 20.92
CA GLU A 320 4.11 3.66 21.99
C GLU A 320 4.65 4.04 23.39
N GLU A 321 5.89 4.52 23.45
CA GLU A 321 6.59 4.92 24.67
C GLU A 321 6.54 6.45 24.93
N GLY A 322 5.74 7.18 24.14
CA GLY A 322 5.54 8.62 24.25
C GLY A 322 6.72 9.47 23.78
N MET A 323 7.59 8.92 22.93
CA MET A 323 8.76 9.59 22.38
C MET A 323 8.62 9.75 20.85
N SER A 324 9.51 10.52 20.24
CA SER A 324 9.67 10.64 18.77
C SER A 324 11.07 10.20 18.34
N VAL A 325 11.25 9.93 17.05
CA VAL A 325 12.57 9.60 16.46
C VAL A 325 13.15 10.84 15.80
N ASP A 326 14.48 10.99 15.84
CA ASP A 326 15.23 11.96 15.02
C ASP A 326 15.34 11.47 13.59
N ASP A 327 14.27 11.67 12.81
CA ASP A 327 14.17 11.25 11.41
C ASP A 327 15.19 11.95 10.51
N GLU A 328 15.62 13.18 10.86
CA GLU A 328 16.59 13.91 10.04
C GLU A 328 17.97 13.27 10.13
N ALA A 329 18.43 13.00 11.34
CA ALA A 329 19.68 12.28 11.55
C ALA A 329 19.65 10.85 10.97
N PHE A 330 18.50 10.15 11.05
CA PHE A 330 18.34 8.86 10.40
C PHE A 330 18.50 8.95 8.88
N ARG A 331 17.81 9.92 8.22
CA ARG A 331 17.90 10.14 6.75
C ARG A 331 19.33 10.48 6.32
N GLN A 332 20.04 11.26 7.09
CA GLN A 332 21.44 11.58 6.81
C GLN A 332 22.31 10.32 6.81
N LEU A 333 22.19 9.46 7.82
CA LEU A 333 22.93 8.20 7.91
C LEU A 333 22.57 7.24 6.76
N MET A 334 21.29 7.20 6.35
CA MET A 334 20.85 6.45 5.17
C MET A 334 21.51 6.96 3.89
N GLN A 335 21.62 8.28 3.72
CA GLN A 335 22.29 8.86 2.56
C GLN A 335 23.79 8.54 2.54
N GLU A 336 24.44 8.62 3.69
CA GLU A 336 25.86 8.25 3.83
C GLU A 336 26.09 6.77 3.51
N GLN A 337 25.20 5.87 3.96
CA GLN A 337 25.26 4.45 3.63
C GLN A 337 25.10 4.22 2.12
N LYS A 338 24.10 4.87 1.49
CA LYS A 338 23.89 4.79 0.03
C LYS A 338 25.08 5.32 -0.75
N ALA A 339 25.69 6.41 -0.29
CA ALA A 339 26.88 6.97 -0.92
C ALA A 339 28.08 6.00 -0.82
N ARG A 340 28.32 5.43 0.37
CA ARG A 340 29.37 4.40 0.58
C ARG A 340 29.14 3.15 -0.28
N ALA A 341 27.88 2.69 -0.38
CA ALA A 341 27.53 1.55 -1.24
C ALA A 341 27.77 1.86 -2.73
N ARG A 342 27.46 3.08 -3.18
CA ARG A 342 27.75 3.54 -4.55
C ARG A 342 29.25 3.64 -4.82
N GLU A 343 30.02 4.18 -3.87
CA GLU A 343 31.48 4.24 -3.98
C GLU A 343 32.11 2.85 -4.00
N ALA A 344 31.65 1.95 -3.13
CA ALA A 344 32.09 0.56 -3.13
C ALA A 344 31.76 -0.15 -4.46
N ARG A 345 30.55 0.06 -5.01
CA ARG A 345 30.20 -0.45 -6.35
C ARG A 345 31.08 0.13 -7.46
N LYS A 346 31.36 1.44 -7.42
CA LYS A 346 32.28 2.08 -8.38
C LYS A 346 33.71 1.56 -8.22
N ALA A 347 34.16 1.27 -7.00
CA ALA A 347 35.47 0.69 -6.75
C ALA A 347 35.58 -0.77 -7.19
N LEU A 348 34.45 -1.51 -7.23
CA LEU A 348 34.35 -2.88 -7.74
C LEU A 348 34.09 -2.94 -9.27
N GLY A 349 33.95 -1.76 -9.93
CA GLY A 349 33.58 -1.64 -11.32
C GLY A 349 32.07 -1.85 -11.52
N ASP A 350 31.46 -0.88 -12.16
CA ASP A 350 30.03 -0.81 -12.41
C ASP A 350 29.51 -2.08 -13.10
N LEU A 351 28.61 -2.83 -12.50
CA LEU A 351 27.80 -3.90 -13.06
C LEU A 351 28.28 -5.38 -12.93
N GLY A 352 29.24 -5.76 -12.13
CA GLY A 352 29.61 -7.19 -12.02
C GLY A 352 30.29 -7.79 -13.28
N TRP A 353 30.58 -6.97 -14.27
CA TRP A 353 31.45 -7.23 -15.43
C TRP A 353 32.67 -6.29 -15.45
N ALA A 354 33.03 -5.82 -14.31
CA ALA A 354 34.15 -4.90 -14.17
C ALA A 354 35.42 -5.51 -14.72
N GLY A 355 35.84 -4.97 -15.84
CA GLY A 355 37.08 -5.36 -16.53
C GLY A 355 36.89 -5.89 -17.93
N VAL A 356 35.69 -6.24 -18.36
CA VAL A 356 35.43 -6.68 -19.74
C VAL A 356 34.97 -5.51 -20.58
N GLU A 357 35.88 -4.97 -21.42
CA GLU A 357 35.52 -4.04 -22.47
C GLU A 357 34.95 -4.83 -23.66
N PHE A 358 33.68 -4.64 -23.96
CA PHE A 358 33.10 -5.14 -25.20
C PHE A 358 33.62 -4.30 -26.37
N GLY A 359 34.31 -4.92 -27.32
CA GLY A 359 34.75 -4.25 -28.54
C GLY A 359 33.57 -3.69 -29.33
N LYS A 360 33.80 -2.69 -30.17
CA LYS A 360 32.77 -2.06 -31.04
C LYS A 360 32.04 -3.03 -31.96
N GLU A 361 32.51 -4.25 -32.07
CA GLU A 361 31.96 -5.35 -32.86
C GLU A 361 30.78 -6.06 -32.19
N ILE A 362 30.58 -5.89 -30.86
CA ILE A 362 29.42 -6.43 -30.16
C ILE A 362 28.33 -5.35 -30.12
N PRO A 363 27.23 -5.49 -30.87
CA PRO A 363 26.16 -4.51 -30.89
C PRO A 363 25.39 -4.53 -29.58
N ALA A 364 24.77 -3.40 -29.25
CA ALA A 364 23.85 -3.33 -28.12
C ALA A 364 22.66 -4.26 -28.36
N SER A 365 22.26 -4.98 -27.32
CA SER A 365 21.08 -5.88 -27.37
C SER A 365 19.82 -5.08 -27.69
N LYS A 366 19.01 -5.60 -28.62
CA LYS A 366 17.71 -5.02 -28.96
C LYS A 366 16.67 -5.53 -27.96
N PHE A 367 15.98 -4.62 -27.27
CA PHE A 367 14.86 -4.99 -26.42
C PHE A 367 13.59 -5.22 -27.28
N THR A 368 12.96 -6.38 -27.12
CA THR A 368 11.75 -6.79 -27.86
C THR A 368 10.52 -7.01 -26.97
N GLY A 369 10.66 -6.79 -25.65
CA GLY A 369 9.65 -7.10 -24.66
C GLY A 369 8.37 -6.24 -24.70
N TYR A 370 8.36 -5.16 -25.51
CA TYR A 370 7.12 -4.42 -25.79
C TYR A 370 6.18 -5.14 -26.76
N ASP A 371 6.74 -5.98 -27.63
CA ASP A 371 5.97 -6.61 -28.70
C ASP A 371 5.71 -8.10 -28.44
N ARG A 372 6.58 -8.77 -27.65
CA ARG A 372 6.50 -10.21 -27.41
C ARG A 372 7.19 -10.61 -26.10
N PHE A 373 6.71 -11.68 -25.48
CA PHE A 373 7.28 -12.23 -24.23
C PHE A 373 8.20 -13.43 -24.46
N VAL A 374 8.25 -13.96 -25.68
CA VAL A 374 9.13 -15.06 -26.11
C VAL A 374 9.83 -14.62 -27.38
N ASP A 375 11.15 -14.79 -27.43
CA ASP A 375 11.96 -14.45 -28.59
C ASP A 375 13.14 -15.42 -28.74
N GLU A 376 13.72 -15.47 -29.93
CA GLU A 376 14.96 -16.20 -30.23
C GLU A 376 16.08 -15.18 -30.38
N GLY A 377 17.13 -15.29 -29.57
CA GLY A 377 18.31 -14.44 -29.60
C GLY A 377 19.59 -15.26 -29.83
N LYS A 378 20.59 -14.63 -30.45
CA LYS A 378 21.94 -15.20 -30.56
C LYS A 378 22.79 -14.71 -29.39
N ILE A 379 23.57 -15.62 -28.81
CA ILE A 379 24.65 -15.26 -27.89
C ILE A 379 25.75 -14.58 -28.70
N VAL A 380 26.01 -13.32 -28.41
CA VAL A 380 27.04 -12.49 -29.06
C VAL A 380 28.31 -12.36 -28.22
N ALA A 381 28.21 -12.60 -26.92
CA ALA A 381 29.37 -12.72 -26.02
C ALA A 381 29.03 -13.60 -24.82
N ILE A 382 30.04 -14.23 -24.27
CA ILE A 382 30.01 -14.97 -23.01
C ILE A 382 31.08 -14.38 -22.08
N VAL A 383 30.71 -13.98 -20.89
CA VAL A 383 31.64 -13.52 -19.87
C VAL A 383 31.63 -14.51 -18.71
N ALA A 384 32.77 -15.05 -18.37
CA ALA A 384 32.96 -15.90 -17.21
C ALA A 384 34.30 -15.59 -16.58
N GLU A 385 34.37 -15.57 -15.24
CA GLU A 385 35.61 -15.25 -14.49
C GLU A 385 36.23 -13.91 -14.92
N ASP A 386 35.37 -12.89 -15.15
CA ASP A 386 35.74 -11.54 -15.61
C ASP A 386 36.47 -11.46 -16.94
N GLU A 387 36.37 -12.49 -17.79
CA GLU A 387 36.95 -12.54 -19.12
C GLU A 387 35.92 -12.96 -20.19
N LEU A 388 36.15 -12.48 -21.43
CA LEU A 388 35.41 -13.00 -22.61
C LEU A 388 35.84 -14.43 -22.89
N ARG A 389 34.88 -15.34 -23.04
CA ARG A 389 35.08 -16.74 -23.33
C ARG A 389 34.33 -17.14 -24.60
N ASP A 390 34.91 -18.03 -25.36
CA ASP A 390 34.24 -18.62 -26.56
C ASP A 390 33.23 -19.70 -26.16
N ALA A 391 33.44 -20.35 -25.02
CA ALA A 391 32.58 -21.39 -24.47
C ALA A 391 32.76 -21.50 -22.96
N VAL A 392 31.71 -22.00 -22.26
CA VAL A 392 31.74 -22.38 -20.85
C VAL A 392 31.25 -23.80 -20.64
N THR A 393 31.70 -24.46 -19.59
CA THR A 393 31.29 -25.83 -19.26
C THR A 393 30.13 -25.81 -18.27
N GLU A 394 29.41 -26.92 -18.16
CA GLU A 394 28.34 -27.13 -17.19
C GLU A 394 28.84 -26.84 -15.76
N GLY A 395 28.05 -26.07 -15.02
CA GLY A 395 28.39 -25.66 -13.63
C GLY A 395 29.23 -24.38 -13.52
N THR A 396 29.54 -23.72 -14.65
CA THR A 396 30.23 -22.41 -14.65
C THR A 396 29.21 -21.28 -14.59
N ASP A 397 29.35 -20.35 -13.64
CA ASP A 397 28.59 -19.11 -13.63
C ASP A 397 29.07 -18.21 -14.77
N ALA A 398 28.15 -17.84 -15.67
CA ALA A 398 28.48 -17.04 -16.83
C ALA A 398 27.37 -16.02 -17.15
N ILE A 399 27.77 -14.89 -17.72
CA ILE A 399 26.88 -13.88 -18.27
C ILE A 399 26.81 -14.06 -19.78
N LEU A 400 25.60 -14.21 -20.31
CA LEU A 400 25.35 -14.32 -21.73
C LEU A 400 24.83 -13.00 -22.27
N VAL A 401 25.52 -12.42 -23.24
CA VAL A 401 25.07 -11.24 -23.98
C VAL A 401 24.35 -11.70 -25.24
N LEU A 402 23.10 -11.25 -25.40
CA LEU A 402 22.26 -11.60 -26.54
C LEU A 402 22.15 -10.43 -27.53
N ASP A 403 21.98 -10.69 -28.80
CA ASP A 403 21.72 -9.68 -29.84
C ASP A 403 20.33 -9.03 -29.67
N GLN A 404 19.36 -9.79 -29.15
CA GLN A 404 18.03 -9.31 -28.79
C GLN A 404 17.45 -10.10 -27.63
N THR A 405 16.55 -9.46 -26.87
CA THR A 405 15.95 -10.09 -25.68
C THR A 405 14.60 -9.46 -25.34
N PRO A 406 13.60 -10.24 -24.89
CA PRO A 406 12.38 -9.71 -24.29
C PRO A 406 12.55 -9.36 -22.81
N PHE A 407 13.69 -9.68 -22.19
CA PHE A 407 13.95 -9.36 -20.78
C PHE A 407 14.33 -7.89 -20.61
N TYR A 408 13.63 -7.20 -19.72
CA TYR A 408 13.92 -5.83 -19.36
C TYR A 408 15.10 -5.78 -18.38
N ALA A 409 16.06 -4.93 -18.63
CA ALA A 409 17.16 -4.66 -17.71
C ALA A 409 16.68 -3.61 -16.69
N GLU A 410 16.58 -4.00 -15.43
CA GLU A 410 16.38 -3.07 -14.32
C GLU A 410 17.67 -2.35 -13.92
#